data_6f37fdf937e1f371f30184a2326d733b
#
_entry.id   6f37fdf937e1f371f30184a2326d733b
#
_cell.length_a   1.000
_cell.length_b   1.000
_cell.length_c   1.000
_cell.angle_alpha   90.00
_cell.angle_beta   90.00
_cell.angle_gamma   90.00
#
_symmetry.space_group_name_H-M   'P 1'
#
loop_
_entity.id
_entity.type
_entity.pdbx_description
1 polymer ?
#
loop_
_entity_poly.entity_id
_entity_poly.type
_entity_poly.pdbx_seq_one_letter_code
_entity_poly.pdbx_strand_id
1 'polypeptide(L)'
;MKSLTKRLACFAFLFLTLNTVSAGESWWQFRGPSGDGHTTSTGLPLKWSESENVSWKTAIHDRGWSSPVIWGRQVWLTTATAKGRKLFAICVDKDTGKLIHDLHLFDVAKPMRITKDNTYATPTPVINEGRVILHFGTYGTACLDTATGRVLWTRRDLNCDHEVGAGPASSPTLVDDNVVVHVDGRDVQYIIALDKVTGKTVWKTPRSLEYSTFPINHRKAYCMPALAPRGEGTQLVSPAGRGLYAYDPVTGKELWHVRHRGWSGAPRPVGRPVVEGARVHQHGGARRQRHPQGRAHHGGRPRRPQVKLAGVRARP
;
A
#
# COMPACT_ATOMS: atom_id res chain seq x y z
N MET A 1 82.04 -14.18 -15.90
CA MET A 1 81.33 -13.66 -14.72
C MET A 1 80.08 -12.93 -15.19
N LYS A 2 78.88 -13.55 -15.08
CA LYS A 2 77.61 -12.98 -15.55
C LYS A 2 76.79 -12.52 -14.34
N SER A 3 76.52 -11.22 -14.26
CA SER A 3 75.72 -10.58 -13.22
C SER A 3 74.23 -10.86 -13.49
N LEU A 4 73.56 -11.45 -12.54
CA LEU A 4 72.12 -11.77 -12.58
C LEU A 4 71.36 -10.70 -11.78
N THR A 5 70.78 -9.73 -12.51
CA THR A 5 69.94 -8.67 -11.90
C THR A 5 68.51 -9.23 -11.66
N LYS A 6 68.17 -9.46 -10.41
CA LYS A 6 66.78 -9.82 -9.97
C LYS A 6 65.88 -8.58 -10.01
N ARG A 7 64.91 -8.59 -10.92
CA ARG A 7 63.81 -7.62 -10.91
C ARG A 7 62.73 -8.06 -9.90
N LEU A 8 62.61 -7.31 -8.83
CA LEU A 8 61.51 -7.46 -7.86
C LEU A 8 60.27 -6.78 -8.45
N ALA A 9 59.25 -7.55 -8.84
CA ALA A 9 57.97 -7.01 -9.25
C ALA A 9 57.07 -6.80 -7.97
N CYS A 10 56.89 -5.56 -7.57
CA CYS A 10 55.88 -5.20 -6.53
C CYS A 10 54.49 -5.27 -7.15
N PHE A 11 53.74 -6.33 -6.82
CA PHE A 11 52.31 -6.36 -7.05
C PHE A 11 51.60 -5.54 -5.95
N ALA A 12 51.16 -4.33 -6.28
CA ALA A 12 50.27 -3.56 -5.44
C ALA A 12 48.86 -4.16 -5.57
N PHE A 13 48.42 -4.89 -4.54
CA PHE A 13 47.03 -5.31 -4.40
C PHE A 13 46.21 -4.11 -3.99
N LEU A 14 45.47 -3.54 -4.95
CA LEU A 14 44.46 -2.52 -4.69
C LEU A 14 43.25 -3.19 -4.03
N PHE A 15 43.16 -3.15 -2.70
CA PHE A 15 41.96 -3.55 -1.99
C PHE A 15 40.85 -2.51 -2.29
N LEU A 16 39.97 -2.84 -3.27
CA LEU A 16 38.69 -2.15 -3.42
C LEU A 16 37.84 -2.57 -2.22
N THR A 17 37.74 -1.72 -1.20
CA THR A 17 36.73 -1.86 -0.16
C THR A 17 35.38 -1.58 -0.80
N LEU A 18 34.65 -2.62 -1.17
CA LEU A 18 33.20 -2.50 -1.42
C LEU A 18 32.58 -2.07 -0.09
N ASN A 19 32.31 -0.78 0.01
CA ASN A 19 31.37 -0.29 1.02
C ASN A 19 30.00 -0.88 0.65
N THR A 20 29.63 -1.99 1.26
CA THR A 20 28.25 -2.44 1.26
C THR A 20 27.45 -1.41 2.04
N VAL A 21 26.88 -0.44 1.31
CA VAL A 21 25.82 0.39 1.85
C VAL A 21 24.74 -0.60 2.28
N SER A 22 24.58 -0.78 3.58
CA SER A 22 23.45 -1.51 4.15
C SER A 22 22.21 -0.81 3.58
N ALA A 23 21.59 -1.41 2.59
CA ALA A 23 20.31 -0.96 2.10
C ALA A 23 19.36 -1.09 3.29
N GLY A 24 18.99 0.04 3.89
CA GLY A 24 18.01 0.06 4.95
C GLY A 24 16.78 -0.72 4.51
N GLU A 25 16.11 -1.37 5.45
CA GLU A 25 14.93 -2.20 5.17
C GLU A 25 13.95 -1.46 4.27
N SER A 26 13.66 -2.02 3.09
CA SER A 26 12.68 -1.45 2.18
C SER A 26 11.27 -1.70 2.70
N TRP A 27 10.44 -0.66 2.76
CA TRP A 27 9.04 -0.72 3.19
C TRP A 27 8.14 -0.60 1.97
N TRP A 28 8.10 -1.66 1.16
CA TRP A 28 7.64 -1.61 -0.23
C TRP A 28 6.13 -1.73 -0.45
N GLN A 29 5.35 -1.97 0.59
CA GLN A 29 3.89 -2.08 0.53
C GLN A 29 3.23 -1.65 1.83
N PHE A 30 1.90 -1.63 1.86
CA PHE A 30 1.13 -1.41 3.09
C PHE A 30 1.52 -2.43 4.15
N ARG A 31 1.90 -1.95 5.34
CA ARG A 31 2.39 -2.73 6.47
C ARG A 31 3.72 -3.44 6.25
N GLY A 32 4.52 -2.96 5.31
CA GLY A 32 5.90 -3.40 5.11
C GLY A 32 6.07 -4.74 4.42
N PRO A 33 7.29 -5.27 4.42
CA PRO A 33 7.68 -6.44 3.65
C PRO A 33 6.83 -7.69 3.93
N SER A 34 6.53 -7.94 5.21
CA SER A 34 5.71 -9.08 5.66
C SER A 34 4.21 -8.79 5.65
N GLY A 35 3.79 -7.54 5.40
CA GLY A 35 2.39 -7.13 5.41
C GLY A 35 1.72 -7.13 6.79
N ASP A 36 2.49 -7.29 7.87
CA ASP A 36 2.02 -7.38 9.25
C ASP A 36 2.32 -6.13 10.10
N GLY A 37 3.11 -5.20 9.56
CA GLY A 37 3.49 -3.95 10.23
C GLY A 37 4.69 -4.07 11.15
N HIS A 38 5.43 -5.20 11.10
CA HIS A 38 6.65 -5.38 11.88
C HIS A 38 7.89 -5.01 11.05
N THR A 39 8.93 -4.58 11.75
CA THR A 39 10.26 -4.28 11.19
C THR A 39 11.32 -5.01 12.00
N THR A 40 12.42 -5.36 11.35
CA THR A 40 13.63 -5.88 11.99
C THR A 40 14.57 -4.76 12.48
N SER A 41 14.23 -3.50 12.18
CA SER A 41 15.02 -2.34 12.60
C SER A 41 15.10 -2.24 14.12
N THR A 42 16.31 -2.00 14.62
CA THR A 42 16.61 -1.80 16.05
C THR A 42 16.97 -0.34 16.33
N GLY A 43 17.07 0.05 17.61
CA GLY A 43 17.46 1.40 17.99
C GLY A 43 16.42 2.48 17.63
N LEU A 44 15.16 2.10 17.41
CA LEU A 44 14.11 3.05 17.13
C LEU A 44 13.87 3.95 18.35
N PRO A 45 13.68 5.28 18.16
CA PRO A 45 13.42 6.17 19.27
C PRO A 45 12.06 5.87 19.91
N LEU A 46 12.04 5.80 21.24
CA LEU A 46 10.81 5.62 22.01
C LEU A 46 10.10 6.95 22.28
N LYS A 47 10.80 8.07 22.08
CA LYS A 47 10.26 9.44 22.23
C LYS A 47 10.65 10.27 21.02
N TRP A 48 9.74 11.09 20.57
CA TRP A 48 9.98 12.09 19.52
C TRP A 48 9.07 13.30 19.73
N SER A 49 9.54 14.48 19.29
CA SER A 49 8.80 15.73 19.34
C SER A 49 9.18 16.59 18.14
N GLU A 50 8.65 17.81 18.05
CA GLU A 50 9.05 18.77 17.01
C GLU A 50 10.55 19.07 16.98
N SER A 51 11.27 18.89 18.10
CA SER A 51 12.70 19.19 18.25
C SER A 51 13.55 17.97 18.65
N GLU A 52 12.96 16.78 18.79
CA GLU A 52 13.66 15.59 19.24
C GLU A 52 13.40 14.40 18.32
N ASN A 53 14.47 13.75 17.86
CA ASN A 53 14.43 12.52 17.04
C ASN A 53 13.64 12.68 15.71
N VAL A 54 13.40 13.90 15.24
CA VAL A 54 12.83 14.22 13.93
C VAL A 54 13.92 14.88 13.08
N SER A 55 14.36 14.21 12.01
CA SER A 55 15.43 14.69 11.14
C SER A 55 14.96 15.79 10.19
N TRP A 56 13.75 15.67 9.68
CA TRP A 56 13.15 16.61 8.76
C TRP A 56 11.62 16.53 8.76
N LYS A 57 10.99 17.57 8.21
CA LYS A 57 9.55 17.65 7.99
C LYS A 57 9.30 18.28 6.63
N THR A 58 8.46 17.66 5.84
CA THR A 58 8.09 18.14 4.51
C THR A 58 6.58 18.36 4.45
N ALA A 59 6.17 19.55 4.06
CA ALA A 59 4.78 19.86 3.79
C ALA A 59 4.36 19.18 2.49
N ILE A 60 3.29 18.38 2.55
CA ILE A 60 2.68 17.73 1.40
C ILE A 60 1.35 18.41 1.13
N HIS A 61 1.11 18.78 -0.13
CA HIS A 61 -0.12 19.47 -0.52
C HIS A 61 -1.33 18.53 -0.54
N ASP A 62 -2.52 19.11 -0.50
CA ASP A 62 -3.81 18.42 -0.59
C ASP A 62 -4.08 17.39 0.53
N ARG A 63 -4.67 16.24 0.22
CA ARG A 63 -5.09 15.25 1.21
C ARG A 63 -4.75 13.84 0.74
N GLY A 64 -4.15 13.05 1.60
CA GLY A 64 -3.87 11.63 1.36
C GLY A 64 -3.88 10.84 2.66
N TRP A 65 -4.26 9.57 2.60
CA TRP A 65 -4.23 8.62 3.72
C TRP A 65 -3.45 7.36 3.37
N SER A 66 -2.79 7.38 2.22
CA SER A 66 -1.85 6.31 1.89
C SER A 66 -0.73 6.28 2.92
N SER A 67 -0.33 5.09 3.35
CA SER A 67 0.94 4.93 4.04
C SER A 67 2.08 5.23 3.06
N PRO A 68 3.17 5.86 3.50
CA PRO A 68 4.36 5.98 2.68
C PRO A 68 4.98 4.61 2.45
N VAL A 69 5.50 4.39 1.23
CA VAL A 69 6.33 3.22 0.90
C VAL A 69 7.75 3.68 0.63
N ILE A 70 8.74 2.83 0.96
CA ILE A 70 10.15 3.18 0.93
C ILE A 70 10.92 2.15 0.11
N TRP A 71 11.74 2.66 -0.83
CA TRP A 71 12.72 1.87 -1.56
C TRP A 71 14.00 2.68 -1.75
N GLY A 72 15.09 2.19 -1.19
CA GLY A 72 16.34 2.94 -1.16
C GLY A 72 16.17 4.29 -0.45
N ARG A 73 16.46 5.38 -1.17
CA ARG A 73 16.32 6.75 -0.65
C ARG A 73 14.96 7.40 -0.92
N GLN A 74 14.06 6.73 -1.60
CA GLN A 74 12.78 7.30 -2.02
C GLN A 74 11.65 6.92 -1.08
N VAL A 75 10.82 7.90 -0.72
CA VAL A 75 9.58 7.73 0.04
C VAL A 75 8.43 8.20 -0.83
N TRP A 76 7.56 7.26 -1.24
CA TRP A 76 6.43 7.54 -2.12
C TRP A 76 5.10 7.47 -1.39
N LEU A 77 4.22 8.39 -1.73
CA LEU A 77 2.83 8.46 -1.23
C LEU A 77 1.92 9.09 -2.27
N THR A 78 0.62 9.10 -1.98
CA THR A 78 -0.40 9.70 -2.85
C THR A 78 -1.13 10.84 -2.18
N THR A 79 -1.54 11.84 -2.96
CA THR A 79 -2.45 12.90 -2.54
C THR A 79 -3.55 13.14 -3.57
N ALA A 80 -4.59 13.80 -3.14
CA ALA A 80 -5.71 14.20 -3.99
C ALA A 80 -6.30 15.52 -3.52
N THR A 81 -6.74 16.35 -4.45
CA THR A 81 -7.51 17.55 -4.10
C THR A 81 -8.73 17.19 -3.23
N ALA A 82 -9.15 18.09 -2.38
CA ALA A 82 -10.26 17.83 -1.43
C ALA A 82 -11.56 17.36 -2.10
N LYS A 83 -11.79 17.76 -3.36
CA LYS A 83 -12.93 17.34 -4.17
C LYS A 83 -12.61 16.16 -5.09
N GLY A 84 -11.41 15.56 -5.01
CA GLY A 84 -10.99 14.41 -5.80
C GLY A 84 -10.81 14.67 -7.31
N ARG A 85 -10.75 15.93 -7.74
CA ARG A 85 -10.66 16.27 -9.15
C ARG A 85 -9.27 16.05 -9.74
N LYS A 86 -8.23 16.08 -8.90
CA LYS A 86 -6.85 15.84 -9.30
C LYS A 86 -6.19 14.89 -8.33
N LEU A 87 -5.43 13.93 -8.85
CA LEU A 87 -4.77 12.86 -8.09
C LEU A 87 -3.27 12.91 -8.40
N PHE A 88 -2.44 12.77 -7.36
CA PHE A 88 -1.00 13.01 -7.44
C PHE A 88 -0.18 11.86 -6.84
N ALA A 89 1.02 11.68 -7.38
CA ALA A 89 2.11 10.92 -6.78
C ALA A 89 3.16 11.88 -6.24
N ILE A 90 3.58 11.66 -5.00
CA ILE A 90 4.60 12.46 -4.33
C ILE A 90 5.77 11.56 -3.97
N CYS A 91 6.99 12.01 -4.26
CA CYS A 91 8.21 11.37 -3.80
C CYS A 91 9.08 12.36 -3.06
N VAL A 92 9.56 11.97 -1.88
CA VAL A 92 10.55 12.72 -1.12
C VAL A 92 11.79 11.89 -0.86
N ASP A 93 12.94 12.54 -0.73
CA ASP A 93 14.19 11.92 -0.32
C ASP A 93 14.12 11.52 1.16
N LYS A 94 14.37 10.28 1.47
CA LYS A 94 14.27 9.70 2.82
C LYS A 94 15.23 10.36 3.82
N ASP A 95 16.39 10.79 3.37
CA ASP A 95 17.44 11.29 4.27
C ASP A 95 17.30 12.80 4.53
N THR A 96 16.81 13.56 3.55
CA THR A 96 16.75 15.01 3.59
C THR A 96 15.34 15.59 3.65
N GLY A 97 14.30 14.78 3.33
CA GLY A 97 12.92 15.23 3.18
C GLY A 97 12.68 16.13 1.95
N LYS A 98 13.67 16.33 1.08
CA LYS A 98 13.49 17.14 -0.13
C LYS A 98 12.53 16.47 -1.10
N LEU A 99 11.67 17.27 -1.72
CA LEU A 99 10.77 16.82 -2.78
C LEU A 99 11.59 16.39 -3.99
N ILE A 100 11.41 15.13 -4.44
CA ILE A 100 12.03 14.59 -5.66
C ILE A 100 11.01 14.68 -6.81
N HIS A 101 9.79 14.23 -6.58
CA HIS A 101 8.72 14.26 -7.57
C HIS A 101 7.42 14.75 -6.96
N ASP A 102 6.69 15.55 -7.72
CA ASP A 102 5.32 16.00 -7.46
C ASP A 102 4.56 15.91 -8.79
N LEU A 103 3.85 14.81 -9.00
CA LEU A 103 3.35 14.41 -10.31
C LEU A 103 1.83 14.38 -10.32
N HIS A 104 1.20 15.24 -11.10
CA HIS A 104 -0.21 15.15 -11.42
C HIS A 104 -0.45 13.95 -12.36
N LEU A 105 -1.22 12.96 -11.89
CA LEU A 105 -1.45 11.71 -12.62
C LEU A 105 -2.79 11.68 -13.34
N PHE A 106 -3.85 12.07 -12.65
CA PHE A 106 -5.21 11.93 -13.18
C PHE A 106 -6.08 13.13 -12.90
N ASP A 107 -6.83 13.55 -13.93
CA ASP A 107 -8.00 14.38 -13.80
C ASP A 107 -9.25 13.50 -13.69
N VAL A 108 -10.17 13.88 -12.79
CA VAL A 108 -11.45 13.22 -12.56
C VAL A 108 -12.58 14.26 -12.72
N ALA A 109 -13.31 14.18 -13.79
CA ALA A 109 -14.36 15.16 -14.11
C ALA A 109 -15.51 15.13 -13.09
N LYS A 110 -15.93 13.92 -12.69
CA LYS A 110 -17.04 13.69 -11.76
C LYS A 110 -16.65 12.69 -10.67
N PRO A 111 -15.89 13.11 -9.65
CA PRO A 111 -15.58 12.23 -8.53
C PRO A 111 -16.86 11.84 -7.78
N MET A 112 -16.99 10.57 -7.45
CA MET A 112 -18.07 10.09 -6.59
C MET A 112 -17.91 10.69 -5.19
N ARG A 113 -18.99 10.85 -4.47
CA ARG A 113 -18.97 11.29 -3.09
C ARG A 113 -18.20 10.28 -2.22
N ILE A 114 -17.40 10.79 -1.29
CA ILE A 114 -16.73 9.99 -0.24
C ILE A 114 -17.17 10.47 1.14
N THR A 115 -16.97 9.65 2.18
CA THR A 115 -17.21 10.07 3.56
C THR A 115 -16.18 11.13 3.96
N LYS A 116 -16.54 11.96 4.96
CA LYS A 116 -15.63 13.00 5.51
C LYS A 116 -14.34 12.42 6.09
N ASP A 117 -14.38 11.15 6.51
CA ASP A 117 -13.31 10.42 7.16
C ASP A 117 -12.45 9.62 6.16
N ASN A 118 -12.59 9.89 4.86
CA ASN A 118 -11.79 9.27 3.81
C ASN A 118 -11.21 10.31 2.85
N THR A 119 -10.29 9.88 1.98
CA THR A 119 -9.72 10.69 0.89
C THR A 119 -9.79 9.91 -0.43
N TYR A 120 -9.56 10.61 -1.55
CA TYR A 120 -9.46 9.98 -2.87
C TYR A 120 -8.10 9.32 -3.10
N ALA A 121 -7.16 9.49 -2.15
CA ALA A 121 -5.80 8.96 -2.14
C ALA A 121 -5.54 8.15 -0.85
N THR A 122 -6.38 7.16 -0.59
CA THR A 122 -6.29 6.28 0.59
C THR A 122 -5.50 5.00 0.33
N PRO A 123 -5.59 4.33 -0.85
CA PRO A 123 -4.78 3.16 -1.12
C PRO A 123 -3.28 3.47 -1.05
N THR A 124 -2.54 2.62 -0.35
CA THR A 124 -1.08 2.71 -0.25
C THR A 124 -0.46 2.19 -1.54
N PRO A 125 0.52 2.87 -2.12
CA PRO A 125 1.29 2.38 -3.26
C PRO A 125 2.02 1.06 -2.97
N VAL A 126 2.48 0.39 -4.02
CA VAL A 126 3.51 -0.63 -3.94
C VAL A 126 4.71 -0.21 -4.79
N ILE A 127 5.91 -0.52 -4.31
CA ILE A 127 7.16 -0.15 -4.97
C ILE A 127 8.11 -1.33 -5.01
N ASN A 128 8.81 -1.49 -6.10
CA ASN A 128 9.96 -2.36 -6.22
C ASN A 128 11.04 -1.67 -7.05
N GLU A 129 12.12 -2.36 -7.34
CA GLU A 129 13.21 -1.79 -8.10
C GLU A 129 12.74 -1.12 -9.41
N GLY A 130 13.00 0.17 -9.53
CA GLY A 130 12.72 0.97 -10.71
C GLY A 130 11.24 1.34 -10.95
N ARG A 131 10.28 0.82 -10.15
CA ARG A 131 8.84 1.05 -10.39
C ARG A 131 8.06 1.31 -9.12
N VAL A 132 7.15 2.29 -9.18
CA VAL A 132 6.11 2.48 -8.18
C VAL A 132 4.74 2.38 -8.84
N ILE A 133 3.84 1.61 -8.24
CA ILE A 133 2.47 1.42 -8.73
C ILE A 133 1.51 2.04 -7.72
N LEU A 134 0.73 3.00 -8.20
CA LEU A 134 -0.22 3.78 -7.42
C LEU A 134 -1.64 3.46 -7.88
N HIS A 135 -2.52 3.24 -6.91
CA HIS A 135 -3.92 2.88 -7.17
C HIS A 135 -4.85 3.86 -6.47
N PHE A 136 -5.81 4.40 -7.21
CA PHE A 136 -6.81 5.34 -6.70
C PHE A 136 -8.24 4.76 -6.80
N GLY A 137 -8.36 3.43 -6.67
CA GLY A 137 -9.63 2.74 -6.88
C GLY A 137 -10.14 2.93 -8.30
N THR A 138 -11.42 3.24 -8.45
CA THR A 138 -12.08 3.46 -9.75
C THR A 138 -11.49 4.62 -10.57
N TYR A 139 -10.68 5.49 -9.95
CA TYR A 139 -10.17 6.69 -10.63
C TYR A 139 -8.91 6.44 -11.44
N GLY A 140 -8.25 5.31 -11.25
CA GLY A 140 -7.10 4.90 -12.04
C GLY A 140 -6.00 4.20 -11.25
N THR A 141 -5.17 3.50 -11.99
CA THR A 141 -3.93 2.87 -11.55
C THR A 141 -2.82 3.33 -12.47
N ALA A 142 -1.68 3.70 -11.94
CA ALA A 142 -0.52 4.12 -12.71
C ALA A 142 0.74 3.41 -12.22
N CYS A 143 1.64 3.08 -13.13
CA CYS A 143 3.01 2.68 -12.84
C CYS A 143 3.95 3.79 -13.32
N LEU A 144 4.87 4.18 -12.46
CA LEU A 144 5.87 5.18 -12.76
C LEU A 144 7.27 4.57 -12.69
N ASP A 145 8.16 5.08 -13.53
CA ASP A 145 9.60 4.92 -13.37
C ASP A 145 10.05 5.77 -12.16
N THR A 146 10.70 5.15 -11.19
CA THR A 146 11.04 5.83 -9.92
C THR A 146 12.19 6.82 -10.05
N ALA A 147 13.05 6.67 -11.06
CA ALA A 147 14.17 7.59 -11.29
C ALA A 147 13.73 8.89 -11.97
N THR A 148 12.86 8.77 -12.97
CA THR A 148 12.45 9.89 -13.83
C THR A 148 11.08 10.46 -13.50
N GLY A 149 10.23 9.73 -12.76
CA GLY A 149 8.82 10.06 -12.54
C GLY A 149 7.93 9.84 -13.77
N ARG A 150 8.49 9.31 -14.87
CA ARG A 150 7.73 9.09 -16.11
C ARG A 150 6.69 8.00 -15.92
N VAL A 151 5.48 8.24 -16.41
CA VAL A 151 4.41 7.24 -16.46
C VAL A 151 4.79 6.14 -17.47
N LEU A 152 4.88 4.90 -17.00
CA LEU A 152 5.16 3.72 -17.81
C LEU A 152 3.89 3.14 -18.40
N TRP A 153 2.84 3.01 -17.59
CA TRP A 153 1.51 2.60 -18.01
C TRP A 153 0.42 3.13 -17.08
N THR A 154 -0.81 3.16 -17.57
CA THR A 154 -2.01 3.49 -16.76
C THR A 154 -3.15 2.53 -17.08
N ARG A 155 -4.04 2.32 -16.10
CA ARG A 155 -5.32 1.62 -16.24
C ARG A 155 -6.43 2.51 -15.69
N ARG A 156 -7.45 2.78 -16.50
CA ARG A 156 -8.63 3.56 -16.12
C ARG A 156 -9.93 2.77 -16.28
N ASP A 157 -9.82 1.48 -16.51
CA ASP A 157 -10.90 0.54 -16.75
C ASP A 157 -11.22 -0.36 -15.54
N LEU A 158 -10.49 -0.23 -14.43
CA LEU A 158 -10.74 -0.96 -13.20
C LEU A 158 -11.84 -0.26 -12.37
N ASN A 159 -13.00 -0.11 -13.01
CA ASN A 159 -14.09 0.69 -12.47
C ASN A 159 -14.98 -0.12 -11.54
N CYS A 160 -15.39 0.50 -10.45
CA CYS A 160 -16.47 0.04 -9.60
C CYS A 160 -17.19 1.22 -8.94
N ASP A 161 -18.44 1.05 -8.57
CA ASP A 161 -19.18 2.04 -7.81
C ASP A 161 -18.79 1.96 -6.33
N HIS A 162 -18.20 3.04 -5.81
CA HIS A 162 -17.78 3.18 -4.42
C HIS A 162 -18.93 3.52 -3.47
N GLU A 163 -19.98 2.94 -3.63
CA GLU A 163 -21.19 3.05 -2.84
C GLU A 163 -21.17 3.89 -1.54
N VAL A 164 -22.31 4.55 -1.21
CA VAL A 164 -22.55 5.39 -0.02
C VAL A 164 -21.42 6.39 0.29
N GLY A 165 -20.59 6.67 -0.69
CA GLY A 165 -19.50 7.61 -0.56
C GLY A 165 -18.34 7.16 0.30
N ALA A 166 -18.13 5.85 0.51
CA ALA A 166 -16.98 5.37 1.29
C ALA A 166 -15.63 5.68 0.61
N GLY A 167 -15.58 5.68 -0.73
CA GLY A 167 -14.38 5.97 -1.50
C GLY A 167 -13.41 4.79 -1.66
N PRO A 168 -12.26 4.99 -2.30
CA PRO A 168 -11.23 3.96 -2.46
C PRO A 168 -10.56 3.65 -1.12
N ALA A 169 -10.13 2.41 -0.93
CA ALA A 169 -9.42 2.00 0.28
C ALA A 169 -8.47 0.82 0.07
N SER A 170 -8.83 -0.18 -0.75
CA SER A 170 -8.00 -1.37 -0.97
C SER A 170 -6.69 -0.99 -1.63
N SER A 171 -5.57 -1.33 -0.99
CA SER A 171 -4.24 -1.14 -1.54
C SER A 171 -3.89 -2.29 -2.48
N PRO A 172 -3.10 -2.07 -3.53
CA PRO A 172 -2.53 -3.14 -4.34
C PRO A 172 -1.55 -3.98 -3.52
N THR A 173 -1.31 -5.21 -3.98
CA THR A 173 -0.31 -6.12 -3.41
C THR A 173 0.57 -6.66 -4.52
N LEU A 174 1.88 -6.65 -4.32
CA LEU A 174 2.82 -7.31 -5.24
C LEU A 174 2.82 -8.82 -4.98
N VAL A 175 2.73 -9.58 -6.06
CA VAL A 175 2.79 -11.05 -6.07
C VAL A 175 3.68 -11.45 -7.24
N ASP A 176 4.93 -11.74 -6.96
CA ASP A 176 5.97 -12.02 -7.97
C ASP A 176 6.07 -10.91 -9.03
N ASP A 177 5.75 -11.21 -10.27
CA ASP A 177 5.76 -10.24 -11.37
C ASP A 177 4.42 -9.54 -11.58
N ASN A 178 3.46 -9.74 -10.68
CA ASN A 178 2.12 -9.18 -10.78
C ASN A 178 1.82 -8.17 -9.69
N VAL A 179 0.95 -7.22 -10.00
CA VAL A 179 0.26 -6.41 -9.00
C VAL A 179 -1.21 -6.84 -8.95
N VAL A 180 -1.66 -7.22 -7.78
CA VAL A 180 -3.03 -7.68 -7.55
C VAL A 180 -3.86 -6.60 -6.92
N VAL A 181 -5.06 -6.39 -7.43
CA VAL A 181 -6.01 -5.36 -7.02
C VAL A 181 -7.39 -5.98 -6.79
N HIS A 182 -8.07 -5.53 -5.75
CA HIS A 182 -9.50 -5.73 -5.57
C HIS A 182 -10.30 -4.69 -6.34
N VAL A 183 -11.32 -5.12 -7.05
CA VAL A 183 -12.32 -4.24 -7.65
C VAL A 183 -13.69 -4.68 -7.14
N ASP A 184 -13.96 -4.33 -5.90
CA ASP A 184 -15.19 -4.67 -5.20
C ASP A 184 -16.00 -3.40 -4.95
N GLY A 185 -17.04 -3.20 -5.71
CA GLY A 185 -17.96 -2.08 -5.63
C GLY A 185 -19.39 -2.52 -5.31
N ARG A 186 -20.32 -1.63 -5.50
CA ARG A 186 -21.76 -1.90 -5.39
C ARG A 186 -22.25 -2.75 -6.57
N ASP A 187 -21.66 -2.55 -7.71
CA ASP A 187 -22.03 -3.04 -9.04
C ASP A 187 -21.24 -4.28 -9.47
N VAL A 188 -19.94 -4.31 -9.19
CA VAL A 188 -19.04 -5.38 -9.61
C VAL A 188 -18.15 -5.85 -8.44
N GLN A 189 -17.80 -7.14 -8.44
CA GLN A 189 -16.91 -7.74 -7.45
C GLN A 189 -15.98 -8.73 -8.14
N TYR A 190 -14.69 -8.38 -8.23
CA TYR A 190 -13.65 -9.26 -8.76
C TYR A 190 -12.27 -8.92 -8.18
N ILE A 191 -11.36 -9.85 -8.34
CA ILE A 191 -9.94 -9.66 -8.11
C ILE A 191 -9.20 -9.77 -9.44
N ILE A 192 -8.14 -9.00 -9.63
CA ILE A 192 -7.41 -8.94 -10.90
C ILE A 192 -5.91 -8.86 -10.62
N ALA A 193 -5.11 -9.59 -11.40
CA ALA A 193 -3.67 -9.44 -11.47
C ALA A 193 -3.29 -8.74 -12.78
N LEU A 194 -2.41 -7.76 -12.65
CA LEU A 194 -1.81 -7.05 -13.75
C LEU A 194 -0.31 -7.35 -13.77
N ASP A 195 0.25 -7.58 -14.92
CA ASP A 195 1.70 -7.62 -15.12
C ASP A 195 2.30 -6.27 -14.69
N LYS A 196 3.24 -6.29 -13.75
CA LYS A 196 3.80 -5.07 -13.14
C LYS A 196 4.58 -4.20 -14.12
N VAL A 197 5.07 -4.78 -15.23
CA VAL A 197 5.87 -4.07 -16.24
C VAL A 197 5.00 -3.41 -17.28
N THR A 198 3.96 -4.10 -17.75
CA THR A 198 3.14 -3.67 -18.89
C THR A 198 1.75 -3.16 -18.50
N GLY A 199 1.28 -3.45 -17.29
CA GLY A 199 -0.09 -3.16 -16.85
C GLY A 199 -1.16 -4.04 -17.51
N LYS A 200 -0.78 -5.02 -18.34
CA LYS A 200 -1.73 -5.94 -18.98
C LYS A 200 -2.34 -6.88 -17.96
N THR A 201 -3.58 -7.25 -18.16
CA THR A 201 -4.25 -8.25 -17.33
C THR A 201 -3.61 -9.63 -17.54
N VAL A 202 -3.14 -10.23 -16.46
CA VAL A 202 -2.66 -11.62 -16.43
C VAL A 202 -3.84 -12.56 -16.19
N TRP A 203 -4.62 -12.27 -15.13
CA TRP A 203 -5.86 -12.97 -14.87
C TRP A 203 -6.87 -12.04 -14.18
N LYS A 204 -8.16 -12.39 -14.30
CA LYS A 204 -9.27 -11.69 -13.66
C LYS A 204 -10.30 -12.71 -13.21
N THR A 205 -10.67 -12.72 -11.93
CA THR A 205 -11.58 -13.70 -11.36
C THR A 205 -12.72 -13.00 -10.64
N PRO A 206 -13.95 -13.16 -11.11
CA PRO A 206 -15.15 -12.71 -10.40
C PRO A 206 -15.23 -13.39 -9.03
N ARG A 207 -15.82 -12.71 -8.05
CA ARG A 207 -16.16 -13.33 -6.77
C ARG A 207 -17.30 -14.32 -6.98
N SER A 208 -17.18 -15.52 -6.41
CA SER A 208 -18.15 -16.63 -6.62
C SER A 208 -19.46 -16.50 -5.80
N LEU A 209 -19.47 -15.68 -4.74
CA LEU A 209 -20.71 -15.43 -4.00
C LEU A 209 -21.68 -14.58 -4.81
N GLU A 210 -22.97 -14.86 -4.70
CA GLU A 210 -24.02 -14.10 -5.36
C GLU A 210 -24.28 -12.77 -4.65
N TYR A 211 -23.57 -11.74 -5.06
CA TYR A 211 -23.58 -10.42 -4.43
C TYR A 211 -24.88 -9.65 -4.63
N SER A 212 -25.67 -9.96 -5.66
CA SER A 212 -26.99 -9.35 -5.92
C SER A 212 -27.95 -9.57 -4.74
N THR A 213 -27.80 -10.67 -4.02
CA THR A 213 -28.63 -11.04 -2.85
C THR A 213 -28.25 -10.30 -1.57
N PHE A 214 -27.11 -9.60 -1.56
CA PHE A 214 -26.63 -8.87 -0.36
C PHE A 214 -27.08 -7.42 -0.36
N PRO A 215 -27.33 -6.83 0.83
CA PRO A 215 -27.49 -5.40 0.94
C PRO A 215 -26.31 -4.67 0.28
N ILE A 216 -26.60 -3.58 -0.39
CA ILE A 216 -25.65 -2.80 -1.18
C ILE A 216 -24.35 -2.50 -0.41
N ASN A 217 -24.49 -2.03 0.82
CA ASN A 217 -23.35 -1.70 1.70
C ASN A 217 -22.52 -2.92 2.18
N HIS A 218 -22.93 -4.13 1.83
CA HIS A 218 -22.21 -5.36 2.15
C HIS A 218 -21.47 -5.96 0.94
N ARG A 219 -21.51 -5.30 -0.20
CA ARG A 219 -20.89 -5.80 -1.44
C ARG A 219 -19.44 -5.36 -1.62
N LYS A 220 -19.03 -4.29 -0.95
CA LYS A 220 -17.70 -3.67 -1.09
C LYS A 220 -16.68 -4.27 -0.13
N ALA A 221 -15.44 -4.39 -0.59
CA ALA A 221 -14.26 -4.65 0.24
C ALA A 221 -13.41 -3.38 0.42
N TYR A 222 -12.71 -3.32 1.57
CA TYR A 222 -11.80 -2.22 1.91
C TYR A 222 -10.40 -2.72 2.26
N CYS A 223 -10.23 -4.02 2.34
CA CYS A 223 -8.96 -4.67 2.65
C CYS A 223 -8.13 -4.88 1.40
N MET A 224 -6.87 -5.21 1.60
CA MET A 224 -5.98 -5.65 0.54
C MET A 224 -5.84 -7.18 0.56
N PRO A 225 -5.50 -7.83 -0.57
CA PRO A 225 -5.12 -9.24 -0.58
C PRO A 225 -3.76 -9.44 0.10
N ALA A 226 -3.52 -10.64 0.64
CA ALA A 226 -2.26 -10.99 1.26
C ALA A 226 -1.87 -12.42 0.90
N LEU A 227 -0.57 -12.67 0.71
CA LEU A 227 -0.05 -14.02 0.57
C LEU A 227 -0.05 -14.73 1.91
N ALA A 228 -0.44 -16.00 1.91
CA ALA A 228 -0.41 -16.88 3.07
C ALA A 228 0.12 -18.27 2.68
N PRO A 229 0.81 -18.98 3.58
CA PRO A 229 1.25 -20.36 3.33
C PRO A 229 0.06 -21.30 3.04
N ARG A 230 0.29 -22.29 2.18
CA ARG A 230 -0.65 -23.37 1.88
C ARG A 230 0.13 -24.64 1.51
N GLY A 231 0.28 -25.57 2.44
CA GLY A 231 1.19 -26.70 2.26
C GLY A 231 2.62 -26.22 1.98
N GLU A 232 3.23 -26.74 0.92
CA GLU A 232 4.57 -26.32 0.46
C GLU A 232 4.54 -25.04 -0.41
N GLY A 233 3.37 -24.53 -0.78
CA GLY A 233 3.20 -23.36 -1.63
C GLY A 233 2.54 -22.19 -0.91
N THR A 234 2.00 -21.27 -1.70
CA THR A 234 1.29 -20.08 -1.23
C THR A 234 -0.11 -19.98 -1.81
N GLN A 235 -0.96 -19.24 -1.14
CA GLN A 235 -2.27 -18.84 -1.61
C GLN A 235 -2.44 -17.33 -1.41
N LEU A 236 -3.26 -16.70 -2.23
CA LEU A 236 -3.63 -15.30 -2.12
C LEU A 236 -4.94 -15.19 -1.36
N VAL A 237 -4.90 -14.79 -0.10
CA VAL A 237 -6.08 -14.60 0.74
C VAL A 237 -6.65 -13.19 0.51
N SER A 238 -7.93 -13.12 0.22
CA SER A 238 -8.60 -11.91 -0.23
C SER A 238 -9.91 -11.71 0.54
N PRO A 239 -9.90 -10.83 1.56
CA PRO A 239 -11.14 -10.43 2.22
C PRO A 239 -12.01 -9.61 1.28
N ALA A 240 -13.31 -9.93 1.24
CA ALA A 240 -14.30 -9.26 0.41
C ALA A 240 -15.58 -8.95 1.19
N GLY A 241 -16.54 -8.30 0.58
CA GLY A 241 -17.85 -8.12 1.16
C GLY A 241 -18.49 -9.49 1.44
N ARG A 242 -18.86 -9.77 2.70
CA ARG A 242 -19.53 -11.02 3.10
C ARG A 242 -18.74 -12.31 2.87
N GLY A 243 -17.48 -12.25 2.40
CA GLY A 243 -16.69 -13.44 2.11
C GLY A 243 -15.19 -13.24 2.37
N LEU A 244 -14.54 -14.33 2.70
CA LEU A 244 -13.09 -14.47 2.67
C LEU A 244 -12.77 -15.51 1.60
N TYR A 245 -11.91 -15.18 0.68
CA TYR A 245 -11.56 -16.02 -0.47
C TYR A 245 -10.08 -16.36 -0.44
N ALA A 246 -9.73 -17.48 -1.05
CA ALA A 246 -8.36 -17.77 -1.42
C ALA A 246 -8.25 -18.12 -2.89
N TYR A 247 -7.20 -17.65 -3.50
CA TYR A 247 -6.89 -17.85 -4.92
C TYR A 247 -5.50 -18.43 -5.08
N ASP A 248 -5.33 -19.18 -6.14
CA ASP A 248 -4.03 -19.50 -6.67
C ASP A 248 -3.38 -18.20 -7.19
N PRO A 249 -2.20 -17.79 -6.69
CA PRO A 249 -1.63 -16.48 -7.03
C PRO A 249 -1.18 -16.38 -8.49
N VAL A 250 -0.89 -17.51 -9.15
CA VAL A 250 -0.39 -17.56 -10.53
C VAL A 250 -1.53 -17.49 -11.54
N THR A 251 -2.58 -18.28 -11.29
CA THR A 251 -3.69 -18.46 -12.26
C THR A 251 -4.94 -17.66 -11.93
N GLY A 252 -5.05 -17.15 -10.69
CA GLY A 252 -6.25 -16.49 -10.19
C GLY A 252 -7.42 -17.44 -9.92
N LYS A 253 -7.22 -18.79 -10.05
CA LYS A 253 -8.26 -19.76 -9.75
C LYS A 253 -8.65 -19.69 -8.29
N GLU A 254 -9.96 -19.57 -8.02
CA GLU A 254 -10.47 -19.66 -6.65
C GLU A 254 -10.23 -21.08 -6.09
N LEU A 255 -9.59 -21.12 -4.92
CA LEU A 255 -9.27 -22.37 -4.22
C LEU A 255 -10.34 -22.72 -3.21
N TRP A 256 -10.83 -21.73 -2.48
CA TRP A 256 -11.92 -21.84 -1.52
C TRP A 256 -12.46 -20.46 -1.17
N HIS A 257 -13.65 -20.43 -0.60
CA HIS A 257 -14.18 -19.25 0.09
C HIS A 257 -14.94 -19.64 1.35
N VAL A 258 -15.05 -18.67 2.27
CA VAL A 258 -15.89 -18.78 3.47
C VAL A 258 -16.81 -17.58 3.52
N ARG A 259 -18.11 -17.83 3.59
CA ARG A 259 -19.11 -16.79 3.78
C ARG A 259 -19.18 -16.40 5.26
N HIS A 260 -19.21 -15.10 5.56
CA HIS A 260 -19.41 -14.60 6.91
C HIS A 260 -20.60 -13.63 6.99
N ARG A 261 -21.16 -13.48 8.19
CA ARG A 261 -22.33 -12.59 8.42
C ARG A 261 -21.93 -11.14 8.70
N GLY A 262 -20.65 -10.87 8.90
CA GLY A 262 -20.13 -9.54 9.22
C GLY A 262 -20.37 -8.54 8.10
N TRP A 263 -20.33 -7.26 8.45
CA TRP A 263 -20.28 -6.16 7.51
C TRP A 263 -18.98 -6.21 6.72
N SER A 264 -18.97 -5.61 5.51
CA SER A 264 -17.83 -5.68 4.57
C SER A 264 -16.49 -5.72 5.28
N GLY A 265 -15.75 -6.78 5.02
CA GLY A 265 -14.53 -7.08 5.72
C GLY A 265 -13.55 -5.94 5.79
N ALA A 266 -13.60 -5.23 6.91
CA ALA A 266 -12.39 -4.84 7.55
C ALA A 266 -12.06 -5.99 8.50
N PRO A 267 -11.31 -7.02 8.11
CA PRO A 267 -10.67 -7.81 9.13
C PRO A 267 -9.85 -6.77 9.89
N ARG A 268 -10.16 -6.59 11.17
CA ARG A 268 -9.15 -6.01 12.04
C ARG A 268 -7.89 -6.80 11.72
N PRO A 269 -6.75 -6.14 11.53
CA PRO A 269 -5.51 -6.85 11.34
C PRO A 269 -5.28 -7.71 12.57
N VAL A 270 -5.72 -8.93 12.50
CA VAL A 270 -5.21 -10.00 13.33
C VAL A 270 -3.92 -10.38 12.61
N GLY A 271 -2.81 -10.36 13.33
CA GLY A 271 -1.54 -10.82 12.80
C GLY A 271 -1.70 -12.10 12.01
N ARG A 272 -0.78 -12.36 11.07
CA ARG A 272 -0.79 -13.47 10.09
C ARG A 272 -1.93 -14.46 10.33
N PRO A 273 -2.86 -14.68 9.40
CA PRO A 273 -3.81 -15.76 9.57
C PRO A 273 -3.00 -17.04 9.67
N VAL A 274 -2.83 -17.54 10.90
CA VAL A 274 -2.36 -18.90 11.13
C VAL A 274 -3.52 -19.79 10.73
N VAL A 275 -3.54 -20.21 9.48
CA VAL A 275 -4.44 -21.25 9.02
C VAL A 275 -3.76 -22.58 9.33
N GLU A 276 -3.68 -22.92 10.61
CA GLU A 276 -3.51 -24.30 11.04
C GLU A 276 -4.89 -24.94 11.01
N GLY A 277 -5.08 -25.90 10.11
CA GLY A 277 -6.19 -26.84 10.05
C GLY A 277 -7.57 -26.23 10.33
N ALA A 278 -8.32 -25.90 9.30
CA ALA A 278 -9.77 -25.66 9.20
C ALA A 278 -10.59 -25.50 10.49
N ARG A 279 -10.20 -24.56 11.40
CA ARG A 279 -11.08 -24.07 12.45
C ARG A 279 -10.93 -22.55 12.54
N VAL A 280 -11.86 -21.85 11.91
CA VAL A 280 -12.03 -20.40 12.11
C VAL A 280 -12.65 -20.21 13.51
N HIS A 281 -11.86 -19.84 14.51
CA HIS A 281 -12.40 -19.39 15.78
C HIS A 281 -12.96 -17.98 15.62
N GLN A 282 -14.30 -17.88 15.65
CA GLN A 282 -15.01 -16.61 15.82
C GLN A 282 -14.81 -16.13 17.26
N HIS A 283 -14.10 -15.04 17.47
CA HIS A 283 -14.18 -14.31 18.73
C HIS A 283 -15.35 -13.32 18.69
N GLY A 284 -16.24 -13.55 19.66
CA GLY A 284 -17.50 -12.87 19.84
C GLY A 284 -17.38 -11.37 20.07
N GLY A 285 -18.50 -10.72 19.77
CA GLY A 285 -18.67 -9.29 19.78
C GLY A 285 -18.34 -8.60 21.10
N ALA A 286 -17.54 -7.55 21.02
CA ALA A 286 -17.39 -6.59 22.09
C ALA A 286 -18.64 -5.68 22.15
N ARG A 287 -19.26 -5.66 23.31
CA ARG A 287 -20.36 -4.75 23.67
C ARG A 287 -19.97 -3.29 23.39
N ARG A 288 -20.83 -2.59 22.69
CA ARG A 288 -20.77 -1.11 22.58
C ARG A 288 -20.93 -0.50 23.97
N GLN A 289 -19.91 0.12 24.51
CA GLN A 289 -20.06 1.13 25.55
C GLN A 289 -20.55 2.43 24.89
N ARG A 290 -21.73 2.87 25.32
CA ARG A 290 -22.27 4.18 24.95
C ARG A 290 -21.50 5.24 25.75
N HIS A 291 -20.80 6.15 25.07
CA HIS A 291 -20.32 7.39 25.68
C HIS A 291 -21.44 8.42 25.65
N PRO A 292 -21.64 9.18 26.75
CA PRO A 292 -22.63 10.25 26.81
C PRO A 292 -22.19 11.43 25.93
N GLN A 293 -23.18 12.02 25.26
CA GLN A 293 -23.00 13.20 24.42
C GLN A 293 -22.73 14.44 25.30
N GLY A 294 -21.52 14.99 25.22
CA GLY A 294 -21.19 16.32 25.67
C GLY A 294 -21.46 17.33 24.57
N ARG A 295 -22.25 18.34 24.87
CA ARG A 295 -22.53 19.52 24.02
C ARG A 295 -21.21 20.28 23.79
N ALA A 296 -20.84 20.50 22.52
CA ALA A 296 -19.75 21.39 22.18
C ALA A 296 -20.27 22.72 21.62
N HIS A 297 -19.76 23.81 22.20
CA HIS A 297 -19.99 25.19 21.81
C HIS A 297 -19.35 25.53 20.44
N HIS A 298 -20.01 26.41 19.70
CA HIS A 298 -19.56 27.05 18.46
C HIS A 298 -18.29 27.88 18.64
N GLY A 299 -17.41 27.88 17.66
CA GLY A 299 -16.44 28.92 17.44
C GLY A 299 -15.13 28.47 16.79
N GLY A 300 -14.88 28.83 15.52
CA GLY A 300 -13.57 28.78 14.88
C GLY A 300 -13.53 27.90 13.64
N ARG A 301 -13.35 28.51 12.48
CA ARG A 301 -13.06 27.79 11.21
C ARG A 301 -11.77 27.00 11.39
N PRO A 302 -11.75 25.66 11.20
CA PRO A 302 -10.51 24.90 11.28
C PRO A 302 -9.62 25.24 10.07
N ARG A 303 -8.38 25.60 10.36
CA ARG A 303 -7.31 25.67 9.35
C ARG A 303 -7.19 24.28 8.70
N ARG A 304 -7.06 24.24 7.38
CA ARG A 304 -6.87 23.00 6.60
C ARG A 304 -5.69 22.20 7.17
N PRO A 305 -5.86 20.93 7.54
CA PRO A 305 -4.72 20.12 7.96
C PRO A 305 -3.80 19.88 6.75
N GLN A 306 -2.56 20.34 6.84
CA GLN A 306 -1.50 19.93 5.94
C GLN A 306 -0.98 18.58 6.42
N VAL A 307 -0.85 17.62 5.52
CA VAL A 307 -0.14 16.37 5.80
C VAL A 307 1.35 16.70 5.92
N LYS A 308 1.96 16.34 7.04
CA LYS A 308 3.39 16.50 7.25
C LYS A 308 4.01 15.10 7.37
N LEU A 309 4.98 14.82 6.54
CA LEU A 309 5.85 13.67 6.71
C LEU A 309 6.99 14.05 7.64
N ALA A 310 7.38 13.16 8.52
CA ALA A 310 8.55 13.31 9.38
C ALA A 310 9.46 12.08 9.21
N GLY A 311 10.73 12.33 8.94
CA GLY A 311 11.77 11.30 8.95
C GLY A 311 12.32 11.11 10.36
N VAL A 312 12.40 9.89 10.82
CA VAL A 312 12.94 9.52 12.13
C VAL A 312 14.26 8.78 11.90
N ARG A 313 15.36 9.27 12.50
CA ARG A 313 16.65 8.57 12.47
C ARG A 313 16.73 7.55 13.58
N ALA A 314 17.05 6.30 13.23
CA ALA A 314 17.67 5.39 14.19
C ALA A 314 19.10 5.89 14.46
N ARG A 315 19.54 5.92 15.71
CA ARG A 315 20.95 6.16 16.05
C ARG A 315 21.73 4.89 15.73
N PRO A 316 23.00 5.02 15.29
CA PRO A 316 23.90 3.88 15.05
C PRO A 316 24.15 3.06 16.34
#